data_ffa8236de19a2723fa20728828fe6d96
#
_entry.id   ffa8236de19a2723fa20728828fe6d96
#
_cell.length_a   1.000
_cell.length_b   1.000
_cell.length_c   1.000
_cell.angle_alpha   90.00
_cell.angle_beta   90.00
_cell.angle_gamma   90.00
#
_symmetry.space_group_name_H-M   'P 1'
#
loop_
_entity.id
_entity.type
_entity.pdbx_description
1 polymer ?
#
loop_
_entity_poly.entity_id
_entity_poly.type
_entity_poly.pdbx_seq_one_letter_code
_entity_poly.pdbx_strand_id
1 'polypeptide(L)'
;GTERPLPTVAPVATQEAAQVKKNIMALISGRSPDQLGKFVYRDLGAMATIGKGEAVMNGPFPVLGFMMKASGFFAWFAWMFVHLIRLAGRYADFTVSVKWIWNFFFGTRVSRIILDKME
;
A
#
# COMPACT_ATOMS: atom_id res chain seq x y z
N GLY A 1 15.21 -11.31 -23.35
CA GLY A 1 15.03 -11.35 -21.92
C GLY A 1 13.55 -11.40 -21.62
N THR A 2 13.09 -12.42 -20.92
CA THR A 2 11.70 -12.52 -20.47
C THR A 2 11.52 -11.49 -19.37
N GLU A 3 11.01 -10.32 -19.72
CA GLU A 3 10.58 -9.35 -18.71
C GLU A 3 9.43 -9.98 -17.92
N ARG A 4 9.67 -10.26 -16.65
CA ARG A 4 8.59 -10.71 -15.76
C ARG A 4 7.53 -9.63 -15.71
N PRO A 5 6.25 -9.97 -15.87
CA PRO A 5 5.19 -8.98 -15.73
C PRO A 5 5.24 -8.33 -14.34
N LEU A 6 4.94 -7.06 -14.28
CA LEU A 6 4.86 -6.33 -13.02
C LEU A 6 3.77 -6.93 -12.13
N PRO A 7 3.97 -7.00 -10.82
CA PRO A 7 2.94 -7.50 -9.92
C PRO A 7 1.74 -6.53 -9.90
N THR A 8 0.53 -7.08 -9.86
CA THR A 8 -0.73 -6.33 -9.84
C THR A 8 -1.04 -5.81 -8.42
N VAL A 9 -0.21 -4.91 -7.92
CA VAL A 9 -0.33 -4.35 -6.57
C VAL A 9 -0.34 -2.81 -6.59
N ALA A 10 -1.00 -2.20 -5.62
CA ALA A 10 -1.14 -0.75 -5.52
C ALA A 10 0.18 0.04 -5.59
N PRO A 11 1.31 -0.41 -5.01
CA PRO A 11 2.59 0.27 -5.17
C PRO A 11 3.07 0.43 -6.60
N VAL A 12 2.78 -0.52 -7.50
CA VAL A 12 3.12 -0.40 -8.93
C VAL A 12 2.36 0.77 -9.54
N ALA A 13 1.02 0.76 -9.42
CA ALA A 13 0.15 1.80 -9.99
C ALA A 13 0.52 3.20 -9.46
N THR A 14 0.83 3.32 -8.17
CA THR A 14 1.22 4.61 -7.57
C THR A 14 2.56 5.12 -8.14
N GLN A 15 3.53 4.23 -8.34
CA GLN A 15 4.83 4.59 -8.91
C GLN A 15 4.72 4.91 -10.40
N GLU A 16 3.90 4.18 -11.15
CA GLU A 16 3.60 4.48 -12.56
C GLU A 16 2.95 5.85 -12.69
N ALA A 17 1.92 6.14 -11.90
CA ALA A 17 1.25 7.45 -11.90
C ALA A 17 2.23 8.60 -11.59
N ALA A 18 3.15 8.40 -10.66
CA ALA A 18 4.19 9.38 -10.35
C ALA A 18 5.16 9.61 -11.52
N GLN A 19 5.53 8.55 -12.25
CA GLN A 19 6.37 8.68 -13.44
C GLN A 19 5.62 9.36 -14.60
N VAL A 20 4.36 8.98 -14.83
CA VAL A 20 3.50 9.62 -15.84
C VAL A 20 3.35 11.12 -15.56
N LYS A 21 3.09 11.50 -14.32
CA LYS A 21 3.04 12.92 -13.91
C LYS A 21 4.34 13.66 -14.29
N LYS A 22 5.51 13.09 -13.97
CA LYS A 22 6.82 13.69 -14.31
C LYS A 22 6.98 13.87 -15.81
N ASN A 23 6.59 12.87 -16.59
CA ASN A 23 6.70 12.90 -18.05
C ASN A 23 5.75 13.94 -18.66
N ILE A 24 4.49 14.04 -18.17
CA ILE A 24 3.55 15.08 -18.61
C ILE A 24 4.11 16.47 -18.31
N MET A 25 4.64 16.70 -17.11
CA MET A 25 5.22 17.99 -16.75
C MET A 25 6.45 18.33 -17.60
N ALA A 26 7.26 17.33 -17.96
CA ALA A 26 8.39 17.52 -18.85
C ALA A 26 7.95 17.93 -20.27
N LEU A 27 6.92 17.30 -20.82
CA LEU A 27 6.33 17.66 -22.12
C LEU A 27 5.77 19.09 -22.11
N ILE A 28 5.03 19.47 -21.08
CA ILE A 28 4.50 20.83 -20.91
C ILE A 28 5.63 21.87 -20.86
N SER A 29 6.79 21.49 -20.28
CA SER A 29 8.00 22.32 -20.21
C SER A 29 8.80 22.36 -21.53
N GLY A 30 8.30 21.75 -22.62
CA GLY A 30 8.93 21.78 -23.95
C GLY A 30 10.03 20.71 -24.15
N ARG A 31 10.15 19.70 -23.27
CA ARG A 31 11.06 18.57 -23.52
C ARG A 31 10.55 17.68 -24.64
N SER A 32 11.47 17.14 -25.43
CA SER A 32 11.11 16.19 -26.48
C SER A 32 10.74 14.82 -25.91
N PRO A 33 9.91 14.03 -26.60
CA PRO A 33 9.51 12.69 -26.16
C PRO A 33 10.69 11.74 -25.87
N ASP A 34 11.81 11.89 -26.56
CA ASP A 34 13.02 11.07 -26.38
C ASP A 34 13.71 11.30 -25.04
N GLN A 35 13.42 12.41 -24.40
CA GLN A 35 13.99 12.80 -23.08
C GLN A 35 13.11 12.39 -21.90
N LEU A 36 12.01 11.67 -22.16
CA LEU A 36 11.11 11.23 -21.11
C LEU A 36 11.72 10.07 -20.31
N GLY A 37 11.47 10.10 -19.01
CA GLY A 37 11.93 9.04 -18.11
C GLY A 37 11.18 7.74 -18.33
N LYS A 38 11.92 6.63 -18.42
CA LYS A 38 11.33 5.29 -18.44
C LYS A 38 10.88 4.90 -17.02
N PHE A 39 9.81 4.13 -16.95
CA PHE A 39 9.34 3.58 -15.68
C PHE A 39 10.25 2.44 -15.22
N VAL A 40 10.69 2.50 -13.98
CA VAL A 40 11.42 1.42 -13.31
C VAL A 40 10.73 1.16 -11.97
N TYR A 41 10.18 -0.04 -11.82
CA TYR A 41 9.52 -0.42 -10.57
C TYR A 41 10.54 -0.66 -9.46
N ARG A 42 10.31 -0.02 -8.32
CA ARG A 42 11.01 -0.30 -7.07
C ARG A 42 10.13 -1.17 -6.20
N ASP A 43 10.57 -2.41 -5.96
CA ASP A 43 9.85 -3.32 -5.08
C ASP A 43 9.90 -2.80 -3.63
N LEU A 44 8.73 -2.61 -3.05
CA LEU A 44 8.54 -2.16 -1.66
C LEU A 44 8.26 -3.31 -0.70
N GLY A 45 8.38 -4.55 -1.18
CA GLY A 45 8.06 -5.75 -0.42
C GLY A 45 6.57 -6.06 -0.38
N ALA A 46 6.23 -7.08 0.39
CA ALA A 46 4.88 -7.58 0.56
C ALA A 46 4.52 -7.68 2.04
N MET A 47 3.27 -7.37 2.34
CA MET A 47 2.68 -7.53 3.68
C MET A 47 1.30 -8.16 3.55
N ALA A 48 0.97 -9.09 4.46
CA ALA A 48 -0.35 -9.70 4.51
C ALA A 48 -0.78 -9.90 5.96
N THR A 49 -2.04 -9.61 6.27
CA THR A 49 -2.66 -9.95 7.55
C THR A 49 -3.22 -11.38 7.49
N ILE A 50 -3.00 -12.15 8.55
CA ILE A 50 -3.46 -13.54 8.66
C ILE A 50 -4.64 -13.61 9.63
N GLY A 51 -4.72 -12.67 10.57
CA GLY A 51 -5.75 -12.63 11.59
C GLY A 51 -5.70 -11.37 12.44
N LYS A 52 -6.44 -11.37 13.55
CA LYS A 52 -6.45 -10.26 14.51
C LYS A 52 -5.09 -10.17 15.21
N GLY A 53 -4.36 -9.09 14.96
CA GLY A 53 -3.04 -8.87 15.53
C GLY A 53 -1.93 -9.73 14.92
N GLU A 54 -2.20 -10.41 13.80
CA GLU A 54 -1.22 -11.26 13.13
C GLU A 54 -1.07 -10.88 11.66
N ALA A 55 0.18 -10.71 11.25
CA ALA A 55 0.56 -10.42 9.88
C ALA A 55 1.94 -11.01 9.56
N VAL A 56 2.25 -11.07 8.29
CA VAL A 56 3.60 -11.37 7.78
C VAL A 56 4.06 -10.20 6.93
N MET A 57 5.35 -9.90 7.02
CA MET A 57 5.99 -8.84 6.26
C MET A 57 7.32 -9.34 5.70
N ASN A 58 7.57 -9.05 4.44
CA ASN A 58 8.84 -9.32 3.78
C ASN A 58 9.17 -8.16 2.85
N GLY A 59 10.19 -7.38 3.17
CA GLY A 59 10.59 -6.25 2.33
C GLY A 59 11.33 -5.16 3.08
N PRO A 60 11.66 -4.05 2.40
CA PRO A 60 12.28 -2.90 3.04
C PRO A 60 11.27 -2.24 4.01
N PHE A 61 11.70 -2.00 5.24
CA PHE A 61 10.88 -1.25 6.18
C PHE A 61 10.77 0.22 5.73
N PRO A 62 9.55 0.78 5.59
CA PRO A 62 9.35 2.05 4.90
C PRO A 62 10.11 3.25 5.51
N VAL A 63 10.37 3.19 6.83
CA VAL A 63 11.01 4.28 7.58
C VAL A 63 12.51 4.07 7.75
N LEU A 64 12.97 2.82 7.83
CA LEU A 64 14.35 2.49 8.20
C LEU A 64 15.22 1.99 7.03
N GLY A 65 14.61 1.70 5.87
CA GLY A 65 15.34 1.38 4.64
C GLY A 65 16.08 0.04 4.61
N PHE A 66 16.02 -0.76 5.67
CA PHE A 66 16.64 -2.09 5.69
C PHE A 66 15.60 -3.19 5.41
N MET A 67 16.10 -4.30 4.85
CA MET A 67 15.26 -5.48 4.58
C MET A 67 14.89 -6.17 5.89
N MET A 68 13.60 -6.31 6.13
CA MET A 68 13.07 -6.95 7.33
C MET A 68 12.06 -8.02 6.98
N LYS A 69 12.20 -9.17 7.63
CA LYS A 69 11.16 -10.20 7.69
C LYS A 69 10.60 -10.18 9.10
N ALA A 70 9.31 -9.96 9.23
CA ALA A 70 8.64 -9.95 10.52
C ALA A 70 7.31 -10.68 10.43
N SER A 71 6.87 -11.21 11.56
CA SER A 71 5.57 -11.88 11.72
C SER A 71 4.94 -11.51 13.06
N GLY A 72 3.66 -11.84 13.22
CA GLY A 72 2.90 -11.60 14.44
C GLY A 72 2.49 -10.14 14.63
N PHE A 73 2.37 -9.72 15.88
CA PHE A 73 1.84 -8.42 16.28
C PHE A 73 2.63 -7.23 15.70
N PHE A 74 3.95 -7.29 15.69
CA PHE A 74 4.79 -6.20 15.16
C PHE A 74 4.60 -6.01 13.65
N ALA A 75 4.49 -7.12 12.90
CA ALA A 75 4.19 -7.06 11.47
C ALA A 75 2.78 -6.52 11.22
N TRP A 76 1.82 -6.87 12.06
CA TRP A 76 0.46 -6.34 12.01
C TRP A 76 0.42 -4.83 12.29
N PHE A 77 1.15 -4.36 13.30
CA PHE A 77 1.26 -2.94 13.61
C PHE A 77 1.91 -2.15 12.46
N ALA A 78 2.99 -2.68 11.89
CA ALA A 78 3.65 -2.08 10.73
C ALA A 78 2.72 -2.03 9.51
N TRP A 79 1.96 -3.10 9.26
CA TRP A 79 0.94 -3.14 8.21
C TRP A 79 -0.13 -2.05 8.41
N MET A 80 -0.67 -1.94 9.62
CA MET A 80 -1.64 -0.91 9.99
C MET A 80 -1.08 0.49 9.73
N PHE A 81 0.13 0.77 10.18
CA PHE A 81 0.79 2.06 10.05
C PHE A 81 1.02 2.45 8.58
N VAL A 82 1.50 1.52 7.75
CA VAL A 82 1.68 1.74 6.31
C VAL A 82 0.37 2.06 5.62
N HIS A 83 -0.71 1.36 5.99
CA HIS A 83 -2.03 1.61 5.42
C HIS A 83 -2.59 2.97 5.84
N LEU A 84 -2.42 3.37 7.09
CA LEU A 84 -2.84 4.69 7.56
C LEU A 84 -2.14 5.83 6.81
N ILE A 85 -0.81 5.75 6.63
CA ILE A 85 -0.05 6.77 5.88
C ILE A 85 -0.50 6.86 4.42
N ARG A 86 -1.00 5.77 3.84
CA ARG A 86 -1.45 5.73 2.44
C ARG A 86 -2.90 6.13 2.23
N LEU A 87 -3.67 6.34 3.27
CA LEU A 87 -5.02 6.88 3.16
C LEU A 87 -4.97 8.32 2.63
N ALA A 88 -5.92 8.65 1.78
CA ALA A 88 -6.04 9.99 1.22
C ALA A 88 -6.91 10.85 2.15
N GLY A 89 -6.28 11.80 2.85
CA GLY A 89 -6.97 12.81 3.64
C GLY A 89 -6.87 12.63 5.15
N ARG A 90 -6.41 13.67 5.83
CA ARG A 90 -6.14 13.70 7.28
C ARG A 90 -7.33 13.34 8.15
N TYR A 91 -8.55 13.67 7.70
CA TYR A 91 -9.77 13.32 8.42
C TYR A 91 -10.08 11.82 8.34
N ALA A 92 -9.87 11.22 7.18
CA ALA A 92 -10.02 9.77 6.99
C ALA A 92 -9.04 8.99 7.85
N ASP A 93 -7.77 9.44 7.92
CA ASP A 93 -6.72 8.83 8.72
C ASP A 93 -7.10 8.78 10.22
N PHE A 94 -7.58 9.87 10.76
CA PHE A 94 -8.00 9.96 12.16
C PHE A 94 -9.20 9.06 12.45
N THR A 95 -10.25 9.13 11.62
CA THR A 95 -11.48 8.35 11.80
C THR A 95 -11.21 6.84 11.72
N VAL A 96 -10.40 6.42 10.75
CA VAL A 96 -10.04 5.01 10.59
C VAL A 96 -9.17 4.54 11.75
N SER A 97 -8.21 5.34 12.20
CA SER A 97 -7.35 5.02 13.34
C SER A 97 -8.17 4.78 14.61
N VAL A 98 -9.11 5.68 14.93
CA VAL A 98 -10.00 5.55 16.10
C VAL A 98 -10.86 4.29 15.99
N LYS A 99 -11.45 4.01 14.82
CA LYS A 99 -12.26 2.80 14.60
C LYS A 99 -11.43 1.52 14.73
N TRP A 100 -10.19 1.51 14.26
CA TRP A 100 -9.32 0.35 14.37
C TRP A 100 -8.87 0.09 15.80
N ILE A 101 -8.49 1.14 16.55
CA ILE A 101 -8.16 1.05 17.97
C ILE A 101 -9.37 0.52 18.75
N TRP A 102 -10.54 1.10 18.53
CA TRP A 102 -11.77 0.64 19.17
C TRP A 102 -12.07 -0.82 18.88
N ASN A 103 -12.01 -1.23 17.62
CA ASN A 103 -12.28 -2.60 17.20
C ASN A 103 -11.24 -3.60 17.75
N PHE A 104 -9.99 -3.16 17.90
CA PHE A 104 -8.95 -3.98 18.50
C PHE A 104 -9.24 -4.30 19.97
N PHE A 105 -9.61 -3.31 20.75
CA PHE A 105 -9.87 -3.49 22.20
C PHE A 105 -11.24 -4.10 22.49
N PHE A 106 -12.27 -3.70 21.80
CA PHE A 106 -13.66 -4.07 22.11
C PHE A 106 -14.24 -5.18 21.20
N GLY A 107 -13.52 -5.64 20.21
CA GLY A 107 -13.82 -6.85 19.44
C GLY A 107 -15.09 -6.81 18.59
N THR A 108 -15.64 -5.63 18.31
CA THR A 108 -16.82 -5.49 17.46
C THR A 108 -16.48 -5.85 16.00
N ARG A 109 -17.10 -6.92 15.48
CA ARG A 109 -16.97 -7.27 14.05
C ARG A 109 -17.75 -6.24 13.24
N VAL A 110 -17.04 -5.36 12.55
CA VAL A 110 -17.62 -4.29 11.71
C VAL A 110 -18.00 -4.80 10.30
N SER A 111 -17.44 -5.95 9.89
CA SER A 111 -17.76 -6.53 8.58
C SER A 111 -18.99 -7.43 8.67
N ARG A 112 -20.08 -7.03 8.04
CA ARG A 112 -21.24 -7.90 7.77
C ARG A 112 -21.05 -8.52 6.39
N ILE A 113 -21.09 -9.84 6.31
CA ILE A 113 -21.25 -10.54 5.04
C ILE A 113 -22.75 -10.43 4.70
N ILE A 114 -23.08 -9.65 3.70
CA ILE A 114 -24.44 -9.61 3.14
C ILE A 114 -24.50 -10.75 2.13
N LEU A 115 -25.08 -11.86 2.53
CA LEU A 115 -25.44 -12.93 1.60
C LEU A 115 -26.81 -12.53 1.01
N ASP A 116 -26.79 -12.06 -0.23
CA ASP A 116 -28.02 -11.89 -0.99
C ASP A 116 -28.54 -13.30 -1.33
N LYS A 117 -29.76 -13.62 -0.89
CA LYS A 117 -30.42 -14.86 -1.32
C LYS A 117 -30.73 -14.71 -2.80
N MET A 118 -29.98 -15.42 -3.64
CA MET A 118 -30.42 -15.66 -5.01
C MET A 118 -31.60 -16.64 -4.94
N GLU A 119 -32.80 -16.13 -5.16
CA GLU A 119 -33.98 -16.92 -5.51
C GLU A 119 -33.90 -17.33 -6.99
#